data_041901d775196ee3bf1d97c2e8e260e4
#
_entry.id   041901d775196ee3bf1d97c2e8e260e4
#
_cell.length_a   1.000
_cell.length_b   1.000
_cell.length_c   1.000
_cell.angle_alpha   90.00
_cell.angle_beta   90.00
_cell.angle_gamma   90.00
#
_symmetry.space_group_name_H-M   'P 1'
#
loop_
_entity.id
_entity.type
_entity.pdbx_description
1 polymer ?
#
loop_
_entity_poly.entity_id
_entity_poly.type
_entity_poly.pdbx_seq_one_letter_code
_entity_poly.pdbx_strand_id
1 'polypeptide(L)'
;MRRIRLTVAYDGTNYCGWQIQPNGITIEEVLNKAICKLTGEEIQVIGASRTDSGVHARGNIAVFDTESRIPAERFSYALNQRLPKDIVVVKSDEVDLNWHPRYQDTLKTYEYHIINTKVPIPTERLYNYFVSFDLDVGQMRRGAAYLAGEHDFAPFCCIRTNVKTTVRTITDLQILQSGEHITIRITGNGFLYNMVRIIAGVLVRVGRGFYEPEKVKELLEGGERTREAVTAPPQGLCLMEIRYQNEE
;
A
#
# COMPACT_ATOMS: atom_id res chain seq x y z
N MET A 1 18.19 -22.77 12.38
CA MET A 1 17.67 -21.54 11.74
C MET A 1 16.24 -21.81 11.29
N ARG A 2 15.32 -20.86 11.48
CA ARG A 2 13.90 -20.96 11.14
C ARG A 2 13.42 -19.60 10.62
N ARG A 3 12.41 -19.57 9.76
CA ARG A 3 11.86 -18.34 9.17
C ARG A 3 10.54 -17.97 9.82
N ILE A 4 10.48 -16.77 10.36
CA ILE A 4 9.28 -16.21 10.98
C ILE A 4 8.66 -15.19 10.03
N ARG A 5 7.35 -15.37 9.77
CA ARG A 5 6.53 -14.42 9.03
C ARG A 5 5.77 -13.52 10.02
N LEU A 6 5.76 -12.23 9.72
CA LEU A 6 5.03 -11.22 10.47
C LEU A 6 3.98 -10.58 9.57
N THR A 7 2.77 -10.39 10.09
CA THR A 7 1.78 -9.47 9.53
C THR A 7 1.88 -8.17 10.30
N VAL A 8 2.21 -7.07 9.61
CA VAL A 8 2.56 -5.78 10.24
C VAL A 8 1.55 -4.72 9.81
N ALA A 9 0.96 -4.06 10.80
CA ALA A 9 0.16 -2.84 10.62
C ALA A 9 0.95 -1.63 11.09
N TYR A 10 0.79 -0.49 10.40
CA TYR A 10 1.44 0.76 10.78
C TYR A 10 0.72 2.01 10.29
N ASP A 11 0.80 3.05 11.10
CA ASP A 11 0.55 4.43 10.71
C ASP A 11 1.84 5.00 10.09
N GLY A 12 1.83 5.23 8.79
CA GLY A 12 3.01 5.67 8.03
C GLY A 12 3.35 7.15 8.17
N THR A 13 2.53 7.93 8.87
CA THR A 13 2.61 9.41 8.93
C THR A 13 4.02 9.92 9.26
N ASN A 14 4.70 9.30 10.23
CA ASN A 14 6.00 9.72 10.73
C ASN A 14 7.18 8.98 10.08
N TYR A 15 6.93 8.18 9.03
CA TYR A 15 7.93 7.30 8.44
C TYR A 15 8.24 7.65 6.99
N CYS A 16 9.50 7.52 6.61
CA CYS A 16 9.95 7.64 5.22
C CYS A 16 9.66 6.37 4.40
N GLY A 17 8.47 5.76 4.62
CA GLY A 17 8.02 4.54 3.98
C GLY A 17 8.57 3.27 4.61
N TRP A 18 8.44 2.17 3.88
CA TRP A 18 8.87 0.86 4.36
C TRP A 18 10.38 0.69 4.36
N GLN A 19 11.03 0.86 3.19
CA GLN A 19 12.41 0.45 2.95
C GLN A 19 13.42 1.41 3.58
N ILE A 20 14.46 0.86 4.22
CA ILE A 20 15.59 1.61 4.79
C ILE A 20 16.19 2.54 3.74
N GLN A 21 16.35 3.80 4.12
CA GLN A 21 16.93 4.86 3.31
C GLN A 21 17.56 5.95 4.21
N PRO A 22 18.54 6.73 3.70
CA PRO A 22 19.28 7.67 4.54
C PRO A 22 18.48 8.90 4.98
N ASN A 23 17.31 9.14 4.39
CA ASN A 23 16.57 10.41 4.54
C ASN A 23 15.67 10.48 5.76
N GLY A 24 15.55 9.40 6.55
CA GLY A 24 14.72 9.39 7.76
C GLY A 24 14.37 7.97 8.23
N ILE A 25 13.62 7.91 9.32
CA ILE A 25 13.22 6.65 9.96
C ILE A 25 12.23 5.90 9.07
N THR A 26 12.40 4.58 8.96
CA THR A 26 11.55 3.70 8.15
C THR A 26 10.96 2.55 8.97
N ILE A 27 9.87 1.95 8.47
CA ILE A 27 9.23 0.81 9.15
C ILE A 27 10.19 -0.38 9.28
N GLU A 28 10.92 -0.70 8.20
CA GLU A 28 11.89 -1.81 8.17
C GLU A 28 13.01 -1.61 9.19
N GLU A 29 13.54 -0.40 9.34
CA GLU A 29 14.57 -0.07 10.33
C GLU A 29 14.08 -0.28 11.76
N VAL A 30 12.86 0.17 12.07
CA VAL A 30 12.28 0.03 13.41
C VAL A 30 12.02 -1.44 13.74
N LEU A 31 11.51 -2.22 12.77
CA LEU A 31 11.32 -3.66 12.94
C LEU A 31 12.65 -4.37 13.17
N ASN A 32 13.68 -4.10 12.37
CA ASN A 32 15.02 -4.69 12.55
C ASN A 32 15.56 -4.41 13.96
N LYS A 33 15.52 -3.15 14.41
CA LYS A 33 15.97 -2.77 15.76
C LYS A 33 15.19 -3.49 16.87
N ALA A 34 13.87 -3.64 16.71
CA ALA A 34 13.04 -4.31 17.70
C ALA A 34 13.33 -5.82 17.77
N ILE A 35 13.51 -6.48 16.60
CA ILE A 35 13.82 -7.90 16.52
C ILE A 35 15.23 -8.18 17.05
N CYS A 36 16.24 -7.38 16.64
CA CYS A 36 17.61 -7.50 17.17
C CYS A 36 17.65 -7.37 18.69
N LYS A 37 16.89 -6.39 19.25
CA LYS A 37 16.77 -6.23 20.71
C LYS A 37 16.09 -7.43 21.40
N LEU A 38 15.14 -8.08 20.74
CA LEU A 38 14.41 -9.21 21.27
C LEU A 38 15.22 -10.49 21.28
N THR A 39 15.93 -10.76 20.17
CA THR A 39 16.63 -12.04 19.93
C THR A 39 18.11 -12.00 20.29
N GLY A 40 18.73 -10.83 20.28
CA GLY A 40 20.18 -10.66 20.40
C GLY A 40 20.93 -10.95 19.11
N GLU A 41 20.24 -11.16 17.98
CA GLU A 41 20.79 -11.52 16.68
C GLU A 41 20.80 -10.31 15.74
N GLU A 42 21.74 -10.27 14.76
CA GLU A 42 21.67 -9.31 13.67
C GLU A 42 20.63 -9.77 12.65
N ILE A 43 19.52 -9.05 12.57
CA ILE A 43 18.36 -9.40 11.75
C ILE A 43 18.09 -8.34 10.70
N GLN A 44 17.80 -8.79 9.48
CA GLN A 44 17.20 -7.99 8.42
C GLN A 44 15.88 -8.60 7.99
N VAL A 45 14.79 -7.84 8.07
CA VAL A 45 13.51 -8.27 7.57
C VAL A 45 13.43 -8.13 6.05
N ILE A 46 12.69 -9.01 5.41
CA ILE A 46 12.35 -8.95 3.98
C ILE A 46 10.86 -8.66 3.87
N GLY A 47 10.49 -7.44 3.47
CA GLY A 47 9.08 -7.05 3.30
C GLY A 47 8.50 -7.47 1.94
N ALA A 48 7.21 -7.81 1.91
CA ALA A 48 6.47 -8.16 0.70
C ALA A 48 6.12 -6.95 -0.16
N SER A 49 5.78 -5.82 0.47
CA SER A 49 5.41 -4.59 -0.21
C SER A 49 6.20 -3.40 0.32
N ARG A 50 6.71 -2.58 -0.61
CA ARG A 50 7.32 -1.29 -0.28
C ARG A 50 6.22 -0.25 -0.34
N THR A 51 5.88 0.36 0.78
CA THR A 51 4.99 1.52 0.84
C THR A 51 5.79 2.80 0.80
N ASP A 52 5.22 3.84 0.19
CA ASP A 52 5.85 5.17 0.12
C ASP A 52 5.84 5.88 1.47
N SER A 53 6.60 6.97 1.58
CA SER A 53 6.55 7.87 2.74
C SER A 53 5.12 8.35 3.01
N GLY A 54 4.67 8.27 4.26
CA GLY A 54 3.34 8.68 4.69
C GLY A 54 2.20 7.71 4.35
N VAL A 55 2.50 6.55 3.74
CA VAL A 55 1.50 5.52 3.39
C VAL A 55 1.35 4.53 4.54
N HIS A 56 0.09 4.17 4.85
CA HIS A 56 -0.27 3.27 5.95
C HIS A 56 -0.36 1.80 5.50
N ALA A 57 -0.40 0.89 6.46
CA ALA A 57 -0.75 -0.51 6.21
C ALA A 57 -1.51 -1.12 7.38
N ARG A 58 -2.43 -2.04 7.08
CA ARG A 58 -3.08 -2.94 8.03
C ARG A 58 -2.54 -4.36 7.97
N GLY A 59 -1.92 -4.75 6.85
CA GLY A 59 -1.49 -6.11 6.64
C GLY A 59 -0.29 -6.25 5.69
N ASN A 60 0.81 -5.51 5.91
CA ASN A 60 2.05 -5.78 5.19
C ASN A 60 2.70 -7.03 5.75
N ILE A 61 3.33 -7.81 4.89
CA ILE A 61 4.01 -9.06 5.28
C ILE A 61 5.52 -8.83 5.28
N ALA A 62 6.18 -9.35 6.31
CA ALA A 62 7.63 -9.37 6.41
C ALA A 62 8.10 -10.74 6.94
N VAL A 63 9.30 -11.15 6.56
CA VAL A 63 9.94 -12.34 7.13
C VAL A 63 11.33 -12.02 7.63
N PHE A 64 11.79 -12.81 8.59
CA PHE A 64 13.19 -12.82 9.04
C PHE A 64 13.60 -14.23 9.48
N ASP A 65 14.89 -14.49 9.44
CA ASP A 65 15.47 -15.77 9.88
C ASP A 65 16.08 -15.61 11.27
N THR A 66 15.91 -16.64 12.14
CA THR A 66 16.39 -16.60 13.53
C THR A 66 16.72 -18.01 14.06
N GLU A 67 17.65 -18.08 15.02
CA GLU A 67 17.91 -19.26 15.85
C GLU A 67 17.14 -19.19 17.19
N SER A 68 16.43 -18.09 17.45
CA SER A 68 15.67 -17.91 18.69
C SER A 68 14.66 -19.03 18.93
N ARG A 69 14.53 -19.46 20.17
CA ARG A 69 13.57 -20.49 20.61
C ARG A 69 12.20 -19.95 20.98
N ILE A 70 11.96 -18.64 20.81
CA ILE A 70 10.65 -18.04 21.04
C ILE A 70 9.62 -18.74 20.12
N PRO A 71 8.49 -19.26 20.63
CA PRO A 71 7.44 -19.82 19.77
C PRO A 71 7.01 -18.81 18.70
N ALA A 72 6.78 -19.28 17.46
CA ALA A 72 6.55 -18.41 16.30
C ALA A 72 5.39 -17.44 16.53
N GLU A 73 4.29 -17.92 17.10
CA GLU A 73 3.09 -17.15 17.43
C GLU A 73 3.30 -16.14 18.56
N ARG A 74 4.38 -16.25 19.33
CA ARG A 74 4.72 -15.37 20.45
C ARG A 74 5.55 -14.15 20.03
N PHE A 75 6.15 -14.18 18.84
CA PHE A 75 6.92 -13.01 18.36
C PHE A 75 6.04 -11.76 18.26
N SER A 76 4.78 -11.87 17.84
CA SER A 76 3.87 -10.72 17.78
C SER A 76 3.71 -10.03 19.15
N TYR A 77 3.48 -10.79 20.21
CA TYR A 77 3.35 -10.25 21.57
C TYR A 77 4.65 -9.64 22.08
N ALA A 78 5.78 -10.34 21.87
CA ALA A 78 7.07 -9.90 22.36
C ALA A 78 7.58 -8.63 21.65
N LEU A 79 7.32 -8.52 20.33
CA LEU A 79 7.68 -7.35 19.55
C LEU A 79 6.82 -6.14 19.88
N ASN A 80 5.51 -6.31 20.08
CA ASN A 80 4.59 -5.21 20.42
C ASN A 80 4.90 -4.53 21.75
N GLN A 81 5.66 -5.20 22.64
CA GLN A 81 6.18 -4.57 23.88
C GLN A 81 7.39 -3.65 23.64
N ARG A 82 7.99 -3.67 22.45
CA ARG A 82 9.23 -2.97 22.07
C ARG A 82 9.03 -1.98 20.93
N LEU A 83 7.98 -2.19 20.16
CA LEU A 83 7.62 -1.32 19.04
C LEU A 83 6.94 -0.04 19.54
N PRO A 84 7.09 1.07 18.82
CA PRO A 84 6.30 2.27 19.06
C PRO A 84 4.81 2.00 18.75
N LYS A 85 3.91 2.85 19.28
CA LYS A 85 2.45 2.63 19.19
C LYS A 85 1.88 2.66 17.77
N ASP A 86 2.61 3.24 16.84
CA ASP A 86 2.25 3.39 15.43
C ASP A 86 2.74 2.23 14.54
N ILE A 87 3.40 1.20 15.12
CA ILE A 87 3.76 -0.05 14.44
C ILE A 87 3.33 -1.24 15.31
N VAL A 88 2.54 -2.16 14.75
CA VAL A 88 2.02 -3.33 15.44
C VAL A 88 2.22 -4.59 14.61
N VAL A 89 2.75 -5.64 15.22
CA VAL A 89 2.74 -6.99 14.64
C VAL A 89 1.41 -7.64 15.00
N VAL A 90 0.52 -7.78 14.03
CA VAL A 90 -0.84 -8.33 14.20
C VAL A 90 -0.79 -9.85 14.38
N LYS A 91 0.08 -10.52 13.64
CA LYS A 91 0.24 -11.97 13.64
C LYS A 91 1.70 -12.33 13.40
N SER A 92 2.14 -13.45 13.97
CA SER A 92 3.42 -14.08 13.65
C SER A 92 3.25 -15.59 13.57
N ASP A 93 3.88 -16.21 12.59
CA ASP A 93 3.89 -17.67 12.35
C ASP A 93 5.20 -18.09 11.71
N GLU A 94 5.46 -19.41 11.69
CA GLU A 94 6.62 -19.99 11.03
C GLU A 94 6.28 -20.41 9.63
N VAL A 95 7.19 -20.18 8.68
CA VAL A 95 7.08 -20.60 7.29
C VAL A 95 8.34 -21.34 6.85
N ASP A 96 8.28 -22.04 5.72
CA ASP A 96 9.44 -22.71 5.15
C ASP A 96 10.60 -21.73 4.91
N LEU A 97 11.85 -22.17 5.12
CA LEU A 97 13.04 -21.34 4.92
C LEU A 97 13.19 -20.81 3.49
N ASN A 98 12.64 -21.52 2.50
CA ASN A 98 12.65 -21.08 1.09
C ASN A 98 11.47 -20.15 0.76
N TRP A 99 10.50 -19.99 1.67
CA TRP A 99 9.37 -19.11 1.45
C TRP A 99 9.82 -17.65 1.36
N HIS A 100 9.48 -16.99 0.25
CA HIS A 100 9.89 -15.60 0.02
C HIS A 100 8.67 -14.71 -0.26
N PRO A 101 8.48 -13.60 0.48
CA PRO A 101 7.24 -12.82 0.45
C PRO A 101 6.93 -12.12 -0.89
N ARG A 102 7.90 -12.06 -1.81
CA ARG A 102 7.73 -11.38 -3.13
C ARG A 102 7.66 -12.34 -4.31
N TYR A 103 7.98 -13.63 -4.12
CA TYR A 103 8.07 -14.61 -5.21
C TYR A 103 6.90 -15.60 -5.20
N GLN A 104 5.90 -15.33 -4.39
CA GLN A 104 4.64 -16.07 -4.36
C GLN A 104 3.59 -15.35 -5.22
N ASP A 105 2.63 -16.12 -5.74
CA ASP A 105 1.45 -15.55 -6.37
C ASP A 105 0.59 -14.85 -5.32
N THR A 106 0.47 -13.55 -5.45
CA THR A 106 -0.21 -12.71 -4.45
C THR A 106 -1.27 -11.83 -5.08
N LEU A 107 -2.32 -11.58 -4.29
CA LEU A 107 -3.24 -10.47 -4.49
C LEU A 107 -3.02 -9.45 -3.38
N LYS A 108 -2.84 -8.19 -3.76
CA LYS A 108 -2.68 -7.05 -2.83
C LYS A 108 -3.90 -6.17 -2.94
N THR A 109 -4.48 -5.84 -1.79
CA THR A 109 -5.61 -4.92 -1.70
C THR A 109 -5.16 -3.62 -1.04
N TYR A 110 -5.42 -2.51 -1.72
CA TYR A 110 -5.24 -1.17 -1.21
C TYR A 110 -6.58 -0.45 -1.10
N GLU A 111 -6.70 0.44 -0.13
CA GLU A 111 -7.75 1.42 -0.07
C GLU A 111 -7.14 2.82 -0.10
N TYR A 112 -7.77 3.70 -0.90
CA TYR A 112 -7.45 5.11 -0.92
C TYR A 112 -8.68 5.88 -0.40
N HIS A 113 -8.50 6.55 0.76
CA HIS A 113 -9.56 7.24 1.48
C HIS A 113 -9.59 8.72 1.15
N ILE A 114 -10.78 9.22 0.86
CA ILE A 114 -11.06 10.63 0.55
C ILE A 114 -12.15 11.11 1.51
N ILE A 115 -11.96 12.29 2.09
CA ILE A 115 -12.99 13.05 2.79
C ILE A 115 -13.44 14.21 1.90
N ASN A 116 -14.71 14.17 1.47
CA ASN A 116 -15.28 15.13 0.53
C ASN A 116 -16.23 16.07 1.25
N THR A 117 -15.68 17.14 1.81
CA THR A 117 -16.39 18.16 2.62
C THR A 117 -15.99 19.56 2.17
N LYS A 118 -16.82 20.57 2.48
CA LYS A 118 -16.52 21.98 2.11
C LYS A 118 -15.35 22.57 2.93
N VAL A 119 -15.15 22.09 4.16
CA VAL A 119 -14.07 22.50 5.06
C VAL A 119 -13.33 21.28 5.59
N PRO A 120 -12.00 21.37 5.87
CA PRO A 120 -11.25 20.23 6.36
C PRO A 120 -11.67 19.84 7.77
N ILE A 121 -11.65 18.54 8.05
CA ILE A 121 -11.87 17.96 9.37
C ILE A 121 -10.50 17.61 9.98
N PRO A 122 -10.03 18.30 11.04
CA PRO A 122 -8.66 18.12 11.55
C PRO A 122 -8.34 16.69 12.01
N THR A 123 -9.32 15.96 12.56
CA THR A 123 -9.16 14.57 13.01
C THR A 123 -9.01 13.58 11.86
N GLU A 124 -9.41 13.95 10.64
CA GLU A 124 -9.35 13.12 9.44
C GLU A 124 -8.06 13.33 8.61
N ARG A 125 -7.29 14.38 8.92
CA ARG A 125 -6.19 14.87 8.08
C ARG A 125 -5.06 13.87 7.81
N LEU A 126 -4.85 12.92 8.71
CA LEU A 126 -3.74 11.96 8.63
C LEU A 126 -4.09 10.70 7.85
N TYR A 127 -5.39 10.44 7.62
CA TYR A 127 -5.87 9.18 7.06
C TYR A 127 -6.75 9.35 5.84
N ASN A 128 -6.99 10.60 5.42
CA ASN A 128 -7.82 10.91 4.26
C ASN A 128 -7.20 12.01 3.39
N TYR A 129 -7.48 11.95 2.11
CA TYR A 129 -7.27 13.05 1.18
C TYR A 129 -8.48 13.98 1.24
N PHE A 130 -8.31 15.17 1.76
CA PHE A 130 -9.35 16.20 1.78
C PHE A 130 -9.58 16.79 0.39
N VAL A 131 -10.83 16.78 -0.06
CA VAL A 131 -11.27 17.40 -1.32
C VAL A 131 -12.49 18.28 -1.05
N SER A 132 -12.35 19.61 -1.28
CA SER A 132 -13.40 20.60 -1.01
C SER A 132 -14.42 20.77 -2.13
N PHE A 133 -14.14 20.27 -3.32
CA PHE A 133 -15.04 20.30 -4.47
C PHE A 133 -15.94 19.07 -4.46
N ASP A 134 -17.20 19.23 -4.90
CA ASP A 134 -18.11 18.10 -5.03
C ASP A 134 -17.54 17.09 -6.02
N LEU A 135 -17.58 15.81 -5.65
CA LEU A 135 -17.11 14.71 -6.48
C LEU A 135 -18.31 13.91 -7.00
N ASP A 136 -18.42 13.79 -8.30
CA ASP A 136 -19.35 12.85 -8.95
C ASP A 136 -18.76 11.42 -8.92
N VAL A 137 -19.20 10.63 -7.94
CA VAL A 137 -18.78 9.24 -7.76
C VAL A 137 -19.23 8.35 -8.92
N GLY A 138 -20.34 8.70 -9.59
CA GLY A 138 -20.81 8.00 -10.80
C GLY A 138 -19.78 8.12 -11.94
N GLN A 139 -19.28 9.33 -12.20
CA GLN A 139 -18.23 9.56 -13.20
C GLN A 139 -16.90 8.89 -12.79
N MET A 140 -16.54 8.94 -11.50
CA MET A 140 -15.36 8.22 -11.01
C MET A 140 -15.45 6.71 -11.27
N ARG A 141 -16.62 6.08 -11.02
CA ARG A 141 -16.86 4.66 -11.33
C ARG A 141 -16.75 4.34 -12.83
N ARG A 142 -17.28 5.22 -13.68
CA ARG A 142 -17.13 5.08 -15.15
C ARG A 142 -15.67 5.11 -15.58
N GLY A 143 -14.89 6.06 -15.06
CA GLY A 143 -13.46 6.13 -15.32
C GLY A 143 -12.69 4.92 -14.78
N ALA A 144 -13.04 4.45 -13.56
CA ALA A 144 -12.41 3.30 -12.94
C ALA A 144 -12.60 2.00 -13.74
N ALA A 145 -13.73 1.85 -14.43
CA ALA A 145 -14.00 0.66 -15.25
C ALA A 145 -12.97 0.38 -16.33
N TYR A 146 -12.30 1.42 -16.86
CA TYR A 146 -11.24 1.27 -17.87
C TYR A 146 -9.95 0.67 -17.33
N LEU A 147 -9.75 0.63 -16.00
CA LEU A 147 -8.53 0.15 -15.36
C LEU A 147 -8.60 -1.33 -14.97
N ALA A 148 -9.78 -1.94 -15.05
CA ALA A 148 -9.96 -3.36 -14.70
C ALA A 148 -9.35 -4.27 -15.78
N GLY A 149 -8.74 -5.37 -15.35
CA GLY A 149 -8.06 -6.32 -16.24
C GLY A 149 -6.55 -6.13 -16.29
N GLU A 150 -5.93 -6.77 -17.31
CA GLU A 150 -4.49 -6.69 -17.57
C GLU A 150 -4.17 -5.54 -18.52
N HIS A 151 -3.31 -4.64 -18.06
CA HIS A 151 -2.87 -3.48 -18.84
C HIS A 151 -1.40 -3.16 -18.58
N ASP A 152 -0.79 -2.42 -19.49
CA ASP A 152 0.48 -1.73 -19.24
C ASP A 152 0.21 -0.45 -18.45
N PHE A 153 0.58 -0.43 -17.17
CA PHE A 153 0.41 0.70 -16.27
C PHE A 153 1.61 1.67 -16.25
N ALA A 154 2.46 1.66 -17.27
CA ALA A 154 3.55 2.65 -17.39
C ALA A 154 3.05 4.11 -17.23
N PRO A 155 1.88 4.52 -17.79
CA PRO A 155 1.34 5.87 -17.61
C PRO A 155 0.95 6.20 -16.17
N PHE A 156 0.65 5.19 -15.37
CA PHE A 156 0.28 5.30 -13.96
C PHE A 156 1.45 4.98 -13.01
N CYS A 157 2.68 5.11 -13.48
CA CYS A 157 3.88 4.82 -12.70
C CYS A 157 4.84 6.00 -12.67
N CYS A 158 5.60 6.16 -11.59
CA CYS A 158 6.74 7.07 -11.60
C CYS A 158 7.90 6.48 -12.42
N ILE A 159 8.49 7.31 -13.31
CA ILE A 159 9.45 6.95 -14.36
C ILE A 159 10.73 6.23 -13.87
N ARG A 160 11.03 6.24 -12.56
CA ARG A 160 12.22 5.63 -11.97
C ARG A 160 11.91 4.27 -11.35
N THR A 161 11.53 3.28 -12.17
CA THR A 161 11.32 1.93 -11.66
C THR A 161 12.27 0.94 -12.34
N ASN A 162 13.01 0.17 -11.52
CA ASN A 162 13.85 -0.95 -11.99
C ASN A 162 13.02 -2.25 -12.06
N VAL A 163 11.78 -2.18 -12.58
CA VAL A 163 10.94 -3.37 -12.74
C VAL A 163 11.12 -3.98 -14.14
N LYS A 164 11.01 -5.30 -14.22
CA LYS A 164 11.14 -6.03 -15.49
C LYS A 164 9.99 -5.74 -16.46
N THR A 165 8.79 -5.46 -15.94
CA THR A 165 7.59 -5.16 -16.73
C THR A 165 6.68 -4.21 -15.94
N THR A 166 5.95 -3.37 -16.68
CA THR A 166 4.92 -2.45 -16.18
C THR A 166 3.50 -2.99 -16.34
N VAL A 167 3.36 -4.19 -16.92
CA VAL A 167 2.08 -4.88 -17.04
C VAL A 167 1.63 -5.37 -15.66
N ARG A 168 0.37 -5.05 -15.30
CA ARG A 168 -0.28 -5.49 -14.04
C ARG A 168 -1.72 -5.87 -14.34
N THR A 169 -2.28 -6.71 -13.47
CA THR A 169 -3.69 -7.09 -13.53
C THR A 169 -4.43 -6.54 -12.33
N ILE A 170 -5.40 -5.66 -12.54
CA ILE A 170 -6.37 -5.23 -11.54
C ILE A 170 -7.55 -6.20 -11.61
N THR A 171 -7.71 -7.01 -10.55
CA THR A 171 -8.76 -8.03 -10.47
C THR A 171 -10.07 -7.48 -9.90
N ASP A 172 -10.00 -6.42 -9.08
CA ASP A 172 -11.17 -5.73 -8.54
C ASP A 172 -10.84 -4.26 -8.31
N LEU A 173 -11.77 -3.37 -8.70
CA LEU A 173 -11.70 -1.95 -8.43
C LEU A 173 -13.08 -1.40 -8.13
N GLN A 174 -13.30 -0.96 -6.90
CA GLN A 174 -14.58 -0.45 -6.41
C GLN A 174 -14.42 0.97 -5.89
N ILE A 175 -15.43 1.81 -6.11
CA ILE A 175 -15.56 3.12 -5.49
C ILE A 175 -16.80 3.13 -4.62
N LEU A 176 -16.56 3.14 -3.31
CA LEU A 176 -17.59 3.10 -2.28
C LEU A 176 -17.79 4.52 -1.74
N GLN A 177 -19.04 4.86 -1.43
CA GLN A 177 -19.35 6.14 -0.79
C GLN A 177 -20.26 5.90 0.42
N SER A 178 -19.89 6.51 1.54
CA SER A 178 -20.68 6.53 2.77
C SER A 178 -20.66 7.95 3.35
N GLY A 179 -21.75 8.69 3.14
CA GLY A 179 -21.78 10.11 3.49
C GLY A 179 -20.71 10.91 2.76
N GLU A 180 -19.87 11.56 3.52
CA GLU A 180 -18.76 12.40 3.04
C GLU A 180 -17.48 11.60 2.73
N HIS A 181 -17.44 10.30 3.07
CA HIS A 181 -16.28 9.43 2.84
C HIS A 181 -16.43 8.69 1.51
N ILE A 182 -15.38 8.76 0.70
CA ILE A 182 -15.25 8.01 -0.55
C ILE A 182 -14.00 7.12 -0.43
N THR A 183 -14.15 5.83 -0.71
CA THR A 183 -13.07 4.86 -0.68
C THR A 183 -12.89 4.23 -2.05
N ILE A 184 -11.69 4.35 -2.61
CA ILE A 184 -11.26 3.63 -3.82
C ILE A 184 -10.55 2.37 -3.34
N ARG A 185 -11.21 1.20 -3.47
CA ARG A 185 -10.64 -0.10 -3.13
C ARG A 185 -10.15 -0.78 -4.40
N ILE A 186 -8.89 -1.18 -4.41
CA ILE A 186 -8.24 -1.76 -5.58
C ILE A 186 -7.47 -3.01 -5.20
N THR A 187 -7.71 -4.11 -5.92
CA THR A 187 -7.03 -5.40 -5.75
C THR A 187 -6.37 -5.82 -7.04
N GLY A 188 -5.14 -6.31 -6.97
CA GLY A 188 -4.40 -6.77 -8.15
C GLY A 188 -3.19 -7.63 -7.78
N ASN A 189 -2.56 -8.22 -8.81
CA ASN A 189 -1.39 -9.09 -8.66
C ASN A 189 -0.10 -8.34 -8.25
N GLY A 190 -0.13 -7.01 -8.28
CA GLY A 190 0.97 -6.14 -7.88
C GLY A 190 0.75 -4.71 -8.35
N PHE A 191 1.46 -3.78 -7.75
CA PHE A 191 1.35 -2.36 -8.08
C PHE A 191 2.73 -1.76 -8.31
N LEU A 192 2.82 -0.84 -9.26
CA LEU A 192 4.02 -0.07 -9.56
C LEU A 192 4.18 1.09 -8.56
N TYR A 193 5.34 1.71 -8.58
CA TYR A 193 5.63 2.86 -7.71
C TYR A 193 4.64 4.00 -7.95
N ASN A 194 3.95 4.44 -6.89
CA ASN A 194 2.87 5.42 -6.88
C ASN A 194 1.59 5.04 -7.68
N MET A 195 1.47 3.85 -8.24
CA MET A 195 0.39 3.48 -9.15
C MET A 195 -1.00 3.76 -8.56
N VAL A 196 -1.31 3.26 -7.36
CA VAL A 196 -2.62 3.46 -6.73
C VAL A 196 -2.91 4.95 -6.46
N ARG A 197 -1.90 5.71 -6.04
CA ARG A 197 -2.04 7.16 -5.80
C ARG A 197 -2.26 7.95 -7.09
N ILE A 198 -1.65 7.53 -8.19
CA ILE A 198 -1.87 8.14 -9.50
C ILE A 198 -3.28 7.82 -10.00
N ILE A 199 -3.72 6.56 -9.88
CA ILE A 199 -5.11 6.16 -10.17
C ILE A 199 -6.10 7.03 -9.36
N ALA A 200 -5.90 7.14 -8.05
CA ALA A 200 -6.76 7.96 -7.19
C ALA A 200 -6.75 9.43 -7.61
N GLY A 201 -5.59 10.01 -7.93
CA GLY A 201 -5.47 11.39 -8.38
C GLY A 201 -6.20 11.68 -9.68
N VAL A 202 -6.12 10.76 -10.65
CA VAL A 202 -6.84 10.86 -11.93
C VAL A 202 -8.36 10.73 -11.72
N LEU A 203 -8.80 9.74 -10.92
CA LEU A 203 -10.21 9.53 -10.62
C LEU A 203 -10.83 10.71 -9.87
N VAL A 204 -10.10 11.36 -8.95
CA VAL A 204 -10.54 12.60 -8.29
C VAL A 204 -10.74 13.73 -9.32
N ARG A 205 -9.88 13.85 -10.34
CA ARG A 205 -10.07 14.84 -11.41
C ARG A 205 -11.28 14.54 -12.28
N VAL A 206 -11.56 13.26 -12.53
CA VAL A 206 -12.81 12.83 -13.20
C VAL A 206 -14.03 13.22 -12.32
N GLY A 207 -14.02 12.89 -11.04
CA GLY A 207 -15.11 13.21 -10.12
C GLY A 207 -15.38 14.72 -10.02
N ARG A 208 -14.34 15.57 -10.17
CA ARG A 208 -14.47 17.03 -10.22
C ARG A 208 -14.99 17.58 -11.55
N GLY A 209 -15.20 16.73 -12.56
CA GLY A 209 -15.53 17.17 -13.93
C GLY A 209 -14.38 17.90 -14.64
N PHE A 210 -13.14 17.73 -14.17
CA PHE A 210 -11.95 18.29 -14.85
C PHE A 210 -11.51 17.41 -16.02
N TYR A 211 -11.80 16.11 -15.94
CA TYR A 211 -11.63 15.13 -17.01
C TYR A 211 -12.94 14.38 -17.22
N GLU A 212 -13.25 14.07 -18.47
CA GLU A 212 -14.25 13.07 -18.81
C GLU A 212 -13.74 11.68 -18.42
N PRO A 213 -14.62 10.69 -18.08
CA PRO A 213 -14.21 9.34 -17.73
C PRO A 213 -13.31 8.66 -18.74
N GLU A 214 -13.53 8.92 -20.04
CA GLU A 214 -12.77 8.41 -21.17
C GLU A 214 -11.29 8.81 -21.14
N LYS A 215 -10.97 9.91 -20.44
CA LYS A 215 -9.57 10.36 -20.26
C LYS A 215 -8.72 9.31 -19.53
N VAL A 216 -9.33 8.50 -18.66
CA VAL A 216 -8.62 7.39 -17.99
C VAL A 216 -8.12 6.38 -19.02
N LYS A 217 -8.96 6.03 -20.02
CA LYS A 217 -8.60 5.15 -21.11
C LYS A 217 -7.50 5.76 -21.99
N GLU A 218 -7.66 7.04 -22.37
CA GLU A 218 -6.66 7.75 -23.16
C GLU A 218 -5.28 7.76 -22.47
N LEU A 219 -5.25 8.02 -21.15
CA LEU A 219 -4.02 7.99 -20.37
C LEU A 219 -3.41 6.59 -20.34
N LEU A 220 -4.22 5.55 -20.19
CA LEU A 220 -3.78 4.15 -20.15
C LEU A 220 -3.17 3.71 -21.48
N GLU A 221 -3.80 4.09 -22.60
CA GLU A 221 -3.35 3.77 -23.96
C GLU A 221 -2.18 4.65 -24.43
N GLY A 222 -1.89 5.75 -23.74
CA GLY A 222 -0.85 6.71 -24.09
C GLY A 222 0.59 6.21 -23.94
N GLY A 223 0.80 5.05 -23.32
CA GLY A 223 2.09 4.36 -23.20
C GLY A 223 3.09 5.00 -22.23
N GLU A 224 3.02 6.31 -22.00
CA GLU A 224 3.93 7.05 -21.12
C GLU A 224 3.19 7.93 -20.11
N ARG A 225 3.85 8.18 -18.98
CA ARG A 225 3.29 9.07 -17.97
C ARG A 225 3.33 10.53 -18.44
N THR A 226 2.19 11.18 -18.37
CA THR A 226 2.03 12.61 -18.64
C THR A 226 1.85 13.40 -17.32
N ARG A 227 1.91 14.75 -17.40
CA ARG A 227 1.60 15.63 -16.27
C ARG A 227 0.12 15.57 -15.87
N GLU A 228 -0.74 15.03 -16.71
CA GLU A 228 -2.17 14.85 -16.46
C GLU A 228 -2.43 13.72 -15.45
N ALA A 229 -1.55 12.70 -15.41
CA ALA A 229 -1.58 11.60 -14.44
C ALA A 229 -1.04 12.07 -13.06
N VAL A 230 -1.86 12.81 -12.34
CA VAL A 230 -1.52 13.46 -11.06
C VAL A 230 -1.44 12.43 -9.94
N THR A 231 -0.43 12.56 -9.08
CA THR A 231 -0.30 11.71 -7.89
C THR A 231 -1.07 12.31 -6.71
N ALA A 232 -2.02 11.56 -6.15
CA ALA A 232 -2.72 11.94 -4.94
C ALA A 232 -1.82 11.86 -3.69
N PRO A 233 -2.13 12.61 -2.61
CA PRO A 233 -1.37 12.62 -1.37
C PRO A 233 -1.22 11.23 -0.72
N PRO A 234 -0.12 10.93 0.00
CA PRO A 234 0.13 9.58 0.53
C PRO A 234 -0.79 9.20 1.69
N GLN A 235 -1.20 10.13 2.54
CA GLN A 235 -1.97 9.87 3.76
C GLN A 235 -3.37 9.26 3.52
N GLY A 236 -3.90 9.33 2.30
CA GLY A 236 -5.13 8.62 1.96
C GLY A 236 -4.92 7.14 1.66
N LEU A 237 -3.68 6.68 1.43
CA LEU A 237 -3.40 5.32 0.98
C LEU A 237 -3.10 4.38 2.15
N CYS A 238 -3.75 3.22 2.15
CA CYS A 238 -3.51 2.13 3.09
C CYS A 238 -3.42 0.79 2.35
N LEU A 239 -2.35 0.03 2.61
CA LEU A 239 -2.24 -1.38 2.23
C LEU A 239 -3.09 -2.20 3.21
N MET A 240 -4.20 -2.75 2.75
CA MET A 240 -5.15 -3.48 3.59
C MET A 240 -4.68 -4.89 3.88
N GLU A 241 -4.30 -5.63 2.83
CA GLU A 241 -3.91 -7.03 2.95
C GLU A 241 -3.04 -7.49 1.76
N ILE A 242 -2.30 -8.56 2.00
CA ILE A 242 -1.62 -9.35 0.98
C ILE A 242 -2.08 -10.79 1.16
N ARG A 243 -2.78 -11.33 0.17
CA ARG A 243 -3.21 -12.74 0.13
C ARG A 243 -2.28 -13.54 -0.75
N TYR A 244 -1.84 -14.69 -0.26
CA TYR A 244 -1.06 -15.65 -1.00
C TYR A 244 -2.01 -16.71 -1.55
N GLN A 245 -2.00 -16.96 -2.87
CA GLN A 245 -3.02 -17.80 -3.53
C GLN A 245 -2.90 -19.29 -3.18
N ASN A 246 -1.74 -19.75 -2.71
CA ASN A 246 -1.47 -21.14 -2.37
C ASN A 246 -1.51 -21.42 -0.86
N GLU A 247 -2.03 -20.50 -0.05
CA GLU A 247 -2.19 -20.68 1.40
C GLU A 247 -3.69 -20.65 1.73
N GLU A 248 -4.23 -21.81 2.22
CA GLU A 248 -5.57 -21.91 2.82
C GLU A 248 -5.59 -21.41 4.29
#